data_ce6a2fe8a621463aa548ee52a42c40b6
#
_entry.id   ce6a2fe8a621463aa548ee52a42c40b6
#
_cell.length_a   1.000
_cell.length_b   1.000
_cell.length_c   1.000
_cell.angle_alpha   90.00
_cell.angle_beta   90.00
_cell.angle_gamma   90.00
#
_symmetry.space_group_name_H-M   'P 1'
#
loop_
_entity.id
_entity.type
_entity.pdbx_description
1 polymer ?
#
loop_
_entity_poly.entity_id
_entity_poly.type
_entity_poly.pdbx_seq_one_letter_code
_entity_poly.pdbx_strand_id
1 'polypeptide(L)'
;MNAIKAGKTIALANKETLVVAGELINALANQYRTPILPVDSEHSAIFQCLEMNNPVHKVILTASGGPFRTFTMEQLQTVTKEQALKHPNWSMGAKI
;
A
#
# COMPACT_ATOMS: atom_id res chain seq x y z
N MET A 1 -6.41 -11.62 -11.97
CA MET A 1 -5.62 -12.67 -12.64
C MET A 1 -5.92 -12.78 -14.15
N ASN A 2 -7.17 -12.84 -14.60
CA ASN A 2 -7.47 -13.00 -16.03
C ASN A 2 -6.94 -11.84 -16.90
N ALA A 3 -7.03 -10.59 -16.42
CA ALA A 3 -6.48 -9.43 -17.14
C ALA A 3 -4.96 -9.51 -17.31
N ILE A 4 -4.23 -9.98 -16.27
CA ILE A 4 -2.79 -10.20 -16.34
C ILE A 4 -2.46 -11.23 -17.42
N LYS A 5 -3.14 -12.38 -17.41
CA LYS A 5 -2.95 -13.44 -18.41
C LYS A 5 -3.28 -12.98 -19.83
N ALA A 6 -4.17 -12.01 -19.96
CA ALA A 6 -4.52 -11.37 -21.24
C ALA A 6 -3.56 -10.23 -21.65
N GLY A 7 -2.46 -10.02 -20.92
CA GLY A 7 -1.46 -8.99 -21.21
C GLY A 7 -1.98 -7.56 -21.08
N LYS A 8 -3.02 -7.33 -20.26
CA LYS A 8 -3.62 -6.00 -20.09
C LYS A 8 -2.93 -5.25 -18.94
N THR A 9 -2.39 -4.08 -19.22
CA THR A 9 -1.89 -3.18 -18.16
C THR A 9 -2.95 -2.98 -17.09
N ILE A 10 -2.56 -3.12 -15.83
CA ILE A 10 -3.46 -3.01 -14.68
C ILE A 10 -3.23 -1.65 -14.00
N ALA A 11 -4.27 -0.83 -13.92
CA ALA A 11 -4.31 0.33 -13.05
C ALA A 11 -4.93 -0.10 -11.71
N LEU A 12 -4.09 -0.29 -10.69
CA LEU A 12 -4.48 -0.92 -9.43
C LEU A 12 -4.81 0.13 -8.37
N ALA A 13 -6.10 0.31 -8.08
CA ALA A 13 -6.58 1.13 -6.97
C ALA A 13 -6.79 0.30 -5.69
N ASN A 14 -7.16 -0.97 -5.83
CA ASN A 14 -7.40 -1.88 -4.69
C ASN A 14 -6.09 -2.53 -4.25
N LYS A 15 -5.36 -1.87 -3.36
CA LYS A 15 -4.08 -2.35 -2.80
C LYS A 15 -4.21 -3.62 -1.97
N GLU A 16 -5.40 -3.91 -1.44
CA GLU A 16 -5.67 -5.12 -0.67
C GLU A 16 -5.38 -6.40 -1.47
N THR A 17 -5.50 -6.34 -2.77
CA THR A 17 -5.10 -7.45 -3.67
C THR A 17 -3.62 -7.82 -3.49
N LEU A 18 -2.74 -6.83 -3.36
CA LEU A 18 -1.30 -7.06 -3.13
C LEU A 18 -1.00 -7.42 -1.67
N VAL A 19 -1.79 -6.92 -0.72
CA VAL A 19 -1.65 -7.29 0.70
C VAL A 19 -1.95 -8.78 0.90
N VAL A 20 -3.01 -9.28 0.26
CA VAL A 20 -3.45 -10.68 0.40
C VAL A 20 -2.65 -11.65 -0.46
N ALA A 21 -2.28 -11.26 -1.67
CA ALA A 21 -1.72 -12.16 -2.68
C ALA A 21 -0.60 -11.52 -3.52
N GLY A 22 0.19 -10.62 -2.94
CA GLY A 22 1.20 -9.84 -3.67
C GLY A 22 2.23 -10.70 -4.37
N GLU A 23 2.77 -11.71 -3.70
CA GLU A 23 3.75 -12.63 -4.30
C GLU A 23 3.19 -13.33 -5.55
N LEU A 24 1.97 -13.88 -5.43
CA LEU A 24 1.31 -14.57 -6.53
C LEU A 24 1.02 -13.61 -7.70
N ILE A 25 0.49 -12.42 -7.40
CA ILE A 25 0.14 -11.42 -8.42
C ILE A 25 1.38 -10.90 -9.13
N ASN A 26 2.45 -10.59 -8.40
CA ASN A 26 3.69 -10.10 -8.98
C ASN A 26 4.40 -11.19 -9.81
N ALA A 27 4.43 -12.43 -9.34
CA ALA A 27 4.97 -13.55 -10.13
C ALA A 27 4.22 -13.71 -11.45
N LEU A 28 2.88 -13.65 -11.39
CA LEU A 28 2.04 -13.76 -12.58
C LEU A 28 2.24 -12.56 -13.53
N ALA A 29 2.31 -11.35 -13.00
CA ALA A 29 2.54 -10.14 -13.78
C ALA A 29 3.90 -10.19 -14.51
N ASN A 30 4.94 -10.65 -13.83
CA ASN A 30 6.27 -10.84 -14.42
C ASN A 30 6.25 -11.91 -15.52
N GLN A 31 5.58 -13.05 -15.27
CA GLN A 31 5.45 -14.14 -16.26
C GLN A 31 4.78 -13.66 -17.54
N TYR A 32 3.75 -12.85 -17.45
CA TYR A 32 2.99 -12.34 -18.59
C TYR A 32 3.47 -10.95 -19.06
N ARG A 33 4.54 -10.41 -18.47
CA ARG A 33 5.09 -9.07 -18.78
C ARG A 33 4.01 -7.98 -18.74
N THR A 34 3.11 -8.10 -17.77
CA THR A 34 1.98 -7.19 -17.61
C THR A 34 2.31 -6.13 -16.57
N PRO A 35 2.38 -4.84 -16.91
CA PRO A 35 2.61 -3.78 -15.94
C PRO A 35 1.44 -3.64 -14.95
N ILE A 36 1.77 -3.47 -13.68
CA ILE A 36 0.81 -3.07 -12.64
C ILE A 36 1.20 -1.65 -12.20
N LEU A 37 0.32 -0.70 -12.47
CA LEU A 37 0.51 0.72 -12.15
C LEU A 37 -0.32 1.09 -10.92
N PRO A 38 0.28 1.73 -9.92
CA PRO A 38 -0.45 2.14 -8.73
C PRO A 38 -1.36 3.34 -9.01
N VAL A 39 -2.60 3.28 -8.52
CA VAL A 39 -3.58 4.35 -8.60
C VAL A 39 -3.98 4.86 -7.22
N ASP A 40 -3.83 4.03 -6.17
CA ASP A 40 -4.05 4.49 -4.80
C ASP A 40 -3.04 5.60 -4.43
N SER A 41 -3.44 6.51 -3.56
CA SER A 41 -2.77 7.79 -3.35
C SER A 41 -1.31 7.65 -2.93
N GLU A 42 -1.04 6.79 -1.94
CA GLU A 42 0.29 6.65 -1.35
C GLU A 42 1.29 6.01 -2.31
N HIS A 43 0.91 4.91 -2.93
CA HIS A 43 1.77 4.21 -3.90
C HIS A 43 1.96 5.01 -5.18
N SER A 44 0.91 5.67 -5.67
CA SER A 44 0.99 6.52 -6.86
C SER A 44 1.92 7.72 -6.63
N ALA A 45 1.86 8.35 -5.44
CA ALA A 45 2.74 9.45 -5.10
C ALA A 45 4.22 9.03 -5.13
N ILE A 46 4.55 7.88 -4.53
CA ILE A 46 5.91 7.34 -4.56
C ILE A 46 6.31 7.01 -6.00
N PHE A 47 5.44 6.33 -6.74
CA PHE A 47 5.70 5.93 -8.13
C PHE A 47 6.02 7.11 -9.04
N GLN A 48 5.30 8.23 -8.90
CA GLN A 48 5.52 9.45 -9.68
C GLN A 48 6.84 10.16 -9.33
N CYS A 49 7.39 9.93 -8.15
CA CYS A 49 8.66 10.51 -7.71
C CYS A 49 9.89 9.67 -8.11
N LEU A 50 9.67 8.45 -8.63
CA LEU A 50 10.77 7.58 -9.04
C LEU A 50 11.27 7.98 -10.43
N GLU A 51 12.56 8.25 -10.54
CA GLU A 51 13.25 8.54 -11.79
C GLU A 51 14.25 7.43 -12.12
N MET A 52 14.30 7.05 -13.40
CA MET A 52 15.28 6.07 -13.86
C MET A 52 16.69 6.61 -13.65
N ASN A 53 17.57 5.76 -13.12
CA ASN A 53 18.98 6.09 -12.83
C ASN A 53 19.20 7.11 -11.71
N ASN A 54 18.17 7.43 -10.93
CA ASN A 54 18.30 8.25 -9.74
C ASN A 54 18.15 7.37 -8.48
N PRO A 55 19.25 7.12 -7.72
CA PRO A 55 19.19 6.26 -6.55
C PRO A 55 18.31 6.86 -5.46
N VAL A 56 17.40 6.06 -4.92
CA VAL A 56 16.52 6.48 -3.83
C VAL A 56 17.30 6.52 -2.52
N HIS A 57 17.46 7.70 -1.94
CA HIS A 57 18.09 7.87 -0.63
C HIS A 57 17.12 7.51 0.51
N LYS A 58 15.86 7.95 0.41
CA LYS A 58 14.86 7.75 1.45
C LYS A 58 13.45 7.80 0.86
N VAL A 59 12.57 6.94 1.35
CA VAL A 59 11.12 7.00 1.07
C VAL A 59 10.41 7.59 2.29
N ILE A 60 9.58 8.61 2.08
CA ILE A 60 8.73 9.21 3.12
C ILE A 60 7.28 8.87 2.77
N LEU A 61 6.71 7.93 3.53
CA LEU A 61 5.31 7.55 3.39
C LEU A 61 4.45 8.47 4.25
N THR A 62 3.66 9.32 3.62
CA THR A 62 2.70 10.18 4.30
C THR A 62 1.40 9.45 4.57
N ALA A 63 0.78 9.73 5.72
CA ALA A 63 -0.50 9.15 6.10
C ALA A 63 -1.29 10.12 6.97
N SER A 64 -2.60 9.91 7.09
CA SER A 64 -3.45 10.70 8.00
C SER A 64 -3.14 10.47 9.49
N GLY A 65 -2.40 9.38 9.81
CA GLY A 65 -1.82 9.10 11.12
C GLY A 65 -2.63 8.17 12.02
N GLY A 66 -3.83 7.78 11.62
CA GLY A 66 -4.63 6.81 12.37
C GLY A 66 -4.94 7.21 13.81
N PRO A 67 -5.35 6.25 14.68
CA PRO A 67 -5.76 6.52 16.06
C PRO A 67 -4.61 6.96 16.98
N PHE A 68 -3.36 6.69 16.62
CA PHE A 68 -2.18 6.95 17.44
C PHE A 68 -1.38 8.19 17.04
N ARG A 69 -1.87 8.99 16.09
CA ARG A 69 -1.14 10.13 15.51
C ARG A 69 -0.65 11.17 16.53
N THR A 70 -1.28 11.26 17.68
CA THR A 70 -0.95 12.21 18.75
C THR A 70 -0.25 11.56 19.95
N PHE A 71 0.02 10.24 19.87
CA PHE A 71 0.62 9.49 20.96
C PHE A 71 2.13 9.78 21.06
N THR A 72 2.62 9.85 22.29
CA THR A 72 4.08 9.89 22.56
C THR A 72 4.68 8.49 22.34
N MET A 73 6.01 8.45 22.24
CA MET A 73 6.73 7.16 22.12
C MET A 73 6.47 6.22 23.31
N GLU A 74 6.28 6.78 24.51
CA GLU A 74 5.97 6.01 25.72
C GLU A 74 4.55 5.41 25.62
N GLN A 75 3.58 6.20 25.17
CA GLN A 75 2.21 5.72 24.98
C GLN A 75 2.12 4.63 23.92
N LEU A 76 2.96 4.71 22.87
CA LEU A 76 2.99 3.70 21.81
C LEU A 76 3.47 2.32 22.30
N GLN A 77 4.22 2.25 23.38
CA GLN A 77 4.71 0.97 23.92
C GLN A 77 3.62 0.10 24.53
N THR A 78 2.49 0.68 24.88
CA THR A 78 1.39 0.00 25.58
C THR A 78 0.10 -0.08 24.76
N VAL A 79 0.14 0.29 23.45
CA VAL A 79 -1.04 0.24 22.59
C VAL A 79 -1.49 -1.20 22.33
N THR A 80 -2.80 -1.38 22.17
CA THR A 80 -3.39 -2.68 21.89
C THR A 80 -3.92 -2.74 20.47
N LYS A 81 -4.17 -3.96 20.01
CA LYS A 81 -4.77 -4.22 18.70
C LYS A 81 -6.17 -3.60 18.59
N GLU A 82 -6.96 -3.68 19.65
CA GLU A 82 -8.30 -3.12 19.72
C GLU A 82 -8.29 -1.58 19.60
N GLN A 83 -7.29 -0.94 20.16
CA GLN A 83 -7.06 0.50 20.00
C GLN A 83 -6.66 0.86 18.57
N ALA A 84 -5.82 0.06 17.92
CA ALA A 84 -5.41 0.26 16.54
C ALA A 84 -6.58 0.20 15.54
N LEU A 85 -7.59 -0.62 15.83
CA LEU A 85 -8.77 -0.76 14.98
C LEU A 85 -9.78 0.40 15.11
N LYS A 86 -9.61 1.30 16.08
CA LYS A 86 -10.47 2.47 16.29
C LYS A 86 -9.99 3.67 15.48
N HIS A 87 -10.11 3.60 14.15
CA HIS A 87 -9.72 4.73 13.32
C HIS A 87 -10.70 5.90 13.47
N PRO A 88 -10.21 7.17 13.63
CA PRO A 88 -11.07 8.32 13.90
C PRO A 88 -12.02 8.67 12.75
N ASN A 89 -11.66 8.37 11.51
CA ASN A 89 -12.38 8.79 10.31
C ASN A 89 -12.95 7.62 9.48
N TRP A 90 -12.49 6.38 9.70
CA TRP A 90 -12.83 5.25 8.84
C TRP A 90 -13.31 4.05 9.65
N SER A 91 -14.38 3.43 9.18
CA SER A 91 -14.88 2.15 9.69
C SER A 91 -14.68 1.08 8.61
N MET A 92 -13.53 0.45 8.63
CA MET A 92 -13.09 -0.50 7.58
C MET A 92 -12.80 -1.91 8.12
N GLY A 93 -13.22 -2.19 9.35
CA GLY A 93 -12.94 -3.47 10.00
C GLY A 93 -11.44 -3.70 10.25
N ALA A 94 -11.03 -4.96 10.27
CA ALA A 94 -9.66 -5.36 10.64
C ALA A 94 -8.58 -4.97 9.61
N LYS A 95 -8.95 -4.42 8.47
CA LYS A 95 -7.98 -3.96 7.47
C LYS A 95 -7.44 -2.56 7.74
N ILE A 96 -8.10 -1.78 8.64
CA ILE A 96 -7.68 -0.43 8.95
C ILE A 96 -6.35 -0.44 9.67
#